data_98dcb80cf7c4ef184254b79e2598e520
#
_entry.id   98dcb80cf7c4ef184254b79e2598e520
#
_cell.length_a   1.000
_cell.length_b   1.000
_cell.length_c   1.000
_cell.angle_alpha   90.00
_cell.angle_beta   90.00
_cell.angle_gamma   90.00
#
_symmetry.space_group_name_H-M   'P 1'
#
loop_
_entity.id
_entity.type
_entity.pdbx_description
1 polymer ?
#
loop_
_entity_poly.entity_id
_entity_poly.type
_entity_poly.pdbx_seq_one_letter_code
_entity_poly.pdbx_strand_id
1 'polypeptide(L)'
;MSVALDVKNNSVEKTKVLVRGTITPGNIVFQKELDVNAHTTEQVKFDKRYFPQLCIDQPRLWWPNGYGDPNLYHCKFEVMVDGRVSETKDVSFGIKKYSYDKEGNTFHIYINDIPVFVKGANWGMSEYMLRCRGAEYDTKVRLHKEMNFNMIRNWLGSVTDDEFYEACDKYGIMVWMIFG
;
A
#
# COMPACT_ATOMS: atom_id res chain seq x y z
N MET A 1 -10.85 -7.76 4.88
CA MET A 1 -9.38 -7.78 4.70
C MET A 1 -8.71 -8.44 5.90
N SER A 2 -7.41 -8.70 5.82
CA SER A 2 -6.57 -9.09 6.96
C SER A 2 -5.39 -8.13 7.05
N VAL A 3 -4.91 -7.89 8.26
CA VAL A 3 -3.78 -7.01 8.55
C VAL A 3 -2.77 -7.79 9.37
N ALA A 4 -1.48 -7.65 9.04
CA ALA A 4 -0.39 -8.22 9.79
C ALA A 4 0.73 -7.19 9.96
N LEU A 5 1.33 -7.15 11.13
CA LEU A 5 2.49 -6.31 11.41
C LEU A 5 3.42 -7.02 12.40
N ASP A 6 4.69 -6.69 12.34
CA ASP A 6 5.70 -7.18 13.26
C ASP A 6 5.94 -6.14 14.35
N VAL A 7 5.89 -6.57 15.61
CA VAL A 7 6.16 -5.76 16.80
C VAL A 7 7.44 -6.26 17.43
N LYS A 8 8.45 -5.40 17.48
CA LYS A 8 9.75 -5.70 18.06
C LYS A 8 9.89 -5.07 19.44
N ASN A 9 10.28 -5.87 20.41
CA ASN A 9 10.66 -5.38 21.74
C ASN A 9 12.18 -5.24 21.82
N ASN A 10 12.65 -4.02 21.94
CA ASN A 10 14.07 -3.71 22.09
C ASN A 10 14.52 -3.63 23.58
N SER A 11 13.60 -3.78 24.53
CA SER A 11 13.91 -3.74 25.96
C SER A 11 14.49 -5.07 26.46
N VAL A 12 15.07 -5.04 27.64
CA VAL A 12 15.66 -6.21 28.31
C VAL A 12 14.65 -7.04 29.07
N GLU A 13 13.37 -6.61 29.11
CA GLU A 13 12.30 -7.27 29.84
C GLU A 13 11.13 -7.60 28.90
N LYS A 14 10.39 -8.66 29.26
CA LYS A 14 9.13 -8.98 28.62
C LYS A 14 8.13 -7.84 28.83
N THR A 15 7.54 -7.36 27.77
CA THR A 15 6.66 -6.19 27.78
C THR A 15 5.27 -6.54 27.24
N LYS A 16 4.24 -6.16 27.98
CA LYS A 16 2.85 -6.23 27.49
C LYS A 16 2.56 -4.98 26.66
N VAL A 17 2.11 -5.19 25.44
CA VAL A 17 1.80 -4.12 24.50
C VAL A 17 0.36 -4.21 24.01
N LEU A 18 -0.27 -3.06 23.77
CA LEU A 18 -1.52 -2.94 23.04
C LEU A 18 -1.22 -2.41 21.64
N VAL A 19 -1.56 -3.18 20.61
CA VAL A 19 -1.49 -2.75 19.22
C VAL A 19 -2.88 -2.33 18.78
N ARG A 20 -3.02 -1.08 18.33
CA ARG A 20 -4.25 -0.50 17.79
C ARG A 20 -4.05 -0.10 16.36
N GLY A 21 -5.01 -0.40 15.47
CA GLY A 21 -5.12 0.14 14.13
C GLY A 21 -6.40 0.95 13.98
N THR A 22 -6.31 2.09 13.29
CA THR A 22 -7.46 2.94 12.94
C THR A 22 -7.44 3.19 11.44
N ILE A 23 -8.48 2.75 10.72
CA ILE A 23 -8.60 2.95 9.28
C ILE A 23 -9.56 4.11 9.00
N THR A 24 -9.11 5.01 8.11
CA THR A 24 -9.91 6.12 7.58
C THR A 24 -9.93 6.08 6.05
N PRO A 25 -11.04 6.48 5.38
CA PRO A 25 -12.33 6.84 5.98
C PRO A 25 -13.05 5.63 6.61
N GLY A 26 -14.01 5.91 7.50
CA GLY A 26 -14.85 4.91 8.16
C GLY A 26 -14.56 4.76 9.66
N ASN A 27 -13.45 5.29 10.18
CA ASN A 27 -13.04 5.21 11.59
C ASN A 27 -13.11 3.77 12.14
N ILE A 28 -12.61 2.82 11.36
CA ILE A 28 -12.62 1.39 11.72
C ILE A 28 -11.47 1.14 12.68
N VAL A 29 -11.80 0.84 13.94
CA VAL A 29 -10.81 0.60 14.98
C VAL A 29 -10.74 -0.89 15.29
N PHE A 30 -9.53 -1.43 15.38
CA PHE A 30 -9.24 -2.78 15.83
C PHE A 30 -8.00 -2.77 16.71
N GLN A 31 -7.98 -3.64 17.73
CA GLN A 31 -6.86 -3.67 18.67
C GLN A 31 -6.66 -5.05 19.25
N LYS A 32 -5.45 -5.33 19.70
CA LYS A 32 -5.08 -6.60 20.34
C LYS A 32 -3.94 -6.36 21.33
N GLU A 33 -4.05 -6.98 22.50
CA GLU A 33 -2.96 -7.08 23.46
C GLU A 33 -2.12 -8.32 23.20
N LEU A 34 -0.84 -8.21 23.41
CA LEU A 34 0.10 -9.33 23.38
C LEU A 34 1.30 -9.05 24.28
N ASP A 35 1.94 -10.14 24.69
CA ASP A 35 3.22 -10.11 25.39
C ASP A 35 4.36 -10.32 24.37
N VAL A 36 5.34 -9.43 24.38
CA VAL A 36 6.53 -9.52 23.53
C VAL A 36 7.75 -9.74 24.43
N ASN A 37 8.44 -10.86 24.25
CA ASN A 37 9.63 -11.16 25.05
C ASN A 37 10.76 -10.18 24.76
N ALA A 38 11.70 -10.07 25.72
CA ALA A 38 12.88 -9.23 25.56
C ALA A 38 13.63 -9.55 24.25
N HIS A 39 13.99 -8.54 23.51
CA HIS A 39 14.77 -8.63 22.26
C HIS A 39 14.15 -9.56 21.17
N THR A 40 12.82 -9.79 21.20
CA THR A 40 12.13 -10.59 20.18
C THR A 40 11.21 -9.73 19.30
N THR A 41 10.83 -10.32 18.19
CA THR A 41 9.81 -9.77 17.28
C THR A 41 8.64 -10.74 17.24
N GLU A 42 7.43 -10.24 17.48
CA GLU A 42 6.18 -11.01 17.41
C GLU A 42 5.31 -10.48 16.27
N GLN A 43 4.80 -11.39 15.44
CA GLN A 43 3.86 -11.02 14.41
C GLN A 43 2.44 -10.95 14.95
N VAL A 44 1.81 -9.79 14.81
CA VAL A 44 0.40 -9.56 15.17
C VAL A 44 -0.46 -9.64 13.93
N LYS A 45 -1.49 -10.49 13.96
CA LYS A 45 -2.46 -10.65 12.87
C LYS A 45 -3.86 -10.27 13.32
N PHE A 46 -4.53 -9.49 12.49
CA PHE A 46 -5.94 -9.14 12.58
C PHE A 46 -6.65 -9.71 11.35
N ASP A 47 -7.44 -10.74 11.57
CA ASP A 47 -8.20 -11.42 10.52
C ASP A 47 -9.69 -11.10 10.68
N LYS A 48 -10.39 -10.89 9.55
CA LYS A 48 -11.83 -10.54 9.55
C LYS A 48 -12.70 -11.55 10.28
N ARG A 49 -12.25 -12.80 10.49
CA ARG A 49 -12.98 -13.83 11.27
C ARG A 49 -13.06 -13.49 12.75
N TYR A 50 -12.05 -12.80 13.29
CA TYR A 50 -11.96 -12.37 14.69
C TYR A 50 -12.19 -10.87 14.86
N PHE A 51 -12.05 -10.12 13.80
CA PHE A 51 -12.24 -8.66 13.74
C PHE A 51 -13.22 -8.33 12.60
N PRO A 52 -14.54 -8.57 12.79
CA PRO A 52 -15.55 -8.42 11.72
C PRO A 52 -15.62 -7.00 11.16
N GLN A 53 -15.22 -5.97 11.93
CA GLN A 53 -15.11 -4.59 11.44
C GLN A 53 -14.09 -4.42 10.28
N LEU A 54 -13.18 -5.37 10.07
CA LEU A 54 -12.30 -5.41 8.90
C LEU A 54 -13.00 -5.91 7.63
N CYS A 55 -14.29 -6.26 7.70
CA CYS A 55 -15.13 -6.51 6.55
C CYS A 55 -15.82 -5.21 6.16
N ILE A 56 -15.19 -4.44 5.26
CA ILE A 56 -15.77 -3.17 4.78
C ILE A 56 -16.82 -3.52 3.73
N ASP A 57 -18.06 -3.17 4.02
CA ASP A 57 -19.15 -3.30 3.05
C ASP A 57 -19.11 -2.13 2.07
N GLN A 58 -19.35 -2.42 0.77
CA GLN A 58 -19.30 -1.45 -0.33
C GLN A 58 -18.07 -0.50 -0.25
N PRO A 59 -16.83 -1.04 -0.29
CA PRO A 59 -15.65 -0.21 -0.15
C PRO A 59 -15.50 0.75 -1.33
N ARG A 60 -14.93 1.93 -1.08
CA ARG A 60 -14.47 2.81 -2.14
C ARG A 60 -13.28 2.17 -2.83
N LEU A 61 -13.49 1.69 -4.05
CA LEU A 61 -12.46 0.97 -4.80
C LEU A 61 -11.41 1.93 -5.36
N TRP A 62 -10.16 1.45 -5.41
CA TRP A 62 -9.09 2.10 -6.15
C TRP A 62 -9.21 1.74 -7.64
N TRP A 63 -9.08 2.74 -8.49
CA TRP A 63 -9.13 2.59 -9.93
C TRP A 63 -7.89 3.17 -10.61
N PRO A 64 -7.43 2.55 -11.72
CA PRO A 64 -6.40 3.15 -12.56
C PRO A 64 -6.94 4.38 -13.28
N ASN A 65 -6.04 5.29 -13.62
CA ASN A 65 -6.37 6.54 -14.32
C ASN A 65 -7.18 6.28 -15.59
N GLY A 66 -8.29 7.01 -15.74
CA GLY A 66 -9.25 6.87 -16.84
C GLY A 66 -10.35 5.82 -16.61
N TYR A 67 -10.37 5.13 -15.46
CA TYR A 67 -11.38 4.13 -15.10
C TYR A 67 -12.19 4.48 -13.84
N GLY A 68 -11.77 5.47 -13.10
CA GLY A 68 -12.41 5.94 -11.88
C GLY A 68 -11.42 6.63 -10.96
N ASP A 69 -11.86 6.89 -9.71
CA ASP A 69 -11.03 7.55 -8.72
C ASP A 69 -10.06 6.57 -8.04
N PRO A 70 -8.79 6.93 -7.86
CA PRO A 70 -7.81 6.14 -7.13
C PRO A 70 -8.01 6.29 -5.61
N ASN A 71 -9.14 5.80 -5.09
CA ASN A 71 -9.48 5.95 -3.69
C ASN A 71 -8.51 5.22 -2.78
N LEU A 72 -7.95 5.92 -1.80
CA LEU A 72 -7.07 5.38 -0.79
C LEU A 72 -7.73 5.40 0.59
N TYR A 73 -7.35 4.42 1.38
CA TYR A 73 -7.57 4.34 2.82
C TYR A 73 -6.24 4.58 3.52
N HIS A 74 -6.30 5.09 4.74
CA HIS A 74 -5.15 5.28 5.61
C HIS A 74 -5.35 4.48 6.88
N CYS A 75 -4.37 3.68 7.26
CA CYS A 75 -4.36 2.96 8.52
C CYS A 75 -3.25 3.51 9.40
N LYS A 76 -3.63 4.12 10.52
CA LYS A 76 -2.69 4.51 11.57
C LYS A 76 -2.57 3.36 12.57
N PHE A 77 -1.37 2.86 12.74
CA PHE A 77 -1.02 1.90 13.79
C PHE A 77 -0.39 2.63 14.97
N GLU A 78 -0.76 2.21 16.18
CA GLU A 78 -0.20 2.68 17.42
C GLU A 78 0.17 1.47 18.27
N VAL A 79 1.40 1.44 18.76
CA VAL A 79 1.86 0.47 19.75
C VAL A 79 1.94 1.20 21.10
N MET A 80 1.20 0.71 22.08
CA MET A 80 1.09 1.33 23.40
C MET A 80 1.69 0.42 24.46
N VAL A 81 2.45 1.03 25.37
CA VAL A 81 3.03 0.40 26.55
C VAL A 81 2.58 1.23 27.76
N ASP A 82 2.03 0.57 28.79
CA ASP A 82 1.53 1.22 30.02
C ASP A 82 0.61 2.44 29.75
N GLY A 83 -0.27 2.30 28.72
CA GLY A 83 -1.21 3.33 28.31
C GLY A 83 -0.62 4.52 27.55
N ARG A 84 0.68 4.50 27.24
CA ARG A 84 1.37 5.52 26.45
C ARG A 84 1.73 4.99 25.08
N VAL A 85 1.58 5.84 24.05
CA VAL A 85 2.01 5.50 22.69
C VAL A 85 3.54 5.48 22.65
N SER A 86 4.08 4.31 22.32
CA SER A 86 5.52 4.07 22.16
C SER A 86 5.96 4.29 20.71
N GLU A 87 5.13 3.86 19.74
CA GLU A 87 5.46 3.95 18.33
C GLU A 87 4.19 4.14 17.49
N THR A 88 4.30 4.83 16.37
CA THR A 88 3.23 4.99 15.39
C THR A 88 3.72 4.68 13.98
N LYS A 89 2.87 4.09 13.15
CA LYS A 89 3.13 3.89 11.72
C LYS A 89 1.86 4.15 10.92
N ASP A 90 2.00 4.96 9.88
CA ASP A 90 0.92 5.24 8.94
C ASP A 90 1.15 4.44 7.64
N VAL A 91 0.08 3.85 7.12
CA VAL A 91 0.09 3.06 5.86
C VAL A 91 -1.11 3.47 5.03
N SER A 92 -0.86 3.86 3.78
CA SER A 92 -1.91 4.06 2.78
C SER A 92 -2.11 2.80 1.95
N PHE A 93 -3.36 2.50 1.58
CA PHE A 93 -3.66 1.35 0.72
C PHE A 93 -4.93 1.58 -0.11
N GLY A 94 -4.97 1.01 -1.30
CA GLY A 94 -6.15 0.94 -2.15
C GLY A 94 -6.80 -0.43 -2.10
N ILE A 95 -8.14 -0.47 -2.14
CA ILE A 95 -8.90 -1.72 -2.24
C ILE A 95 -9.23 -1.95 -3.71
N LYS A 96 -8.67 -3.02 -4.28
CA LYS A 96 -8.93 -3.43 -5.65
C LYS A 96 -8.87 -4.94 -5.80
N LYS A 97 -9.57 -5.46 -6.79
CA LYS A 97 -9.41 -6.82 -7.29
C LYS A 97 -8.57 -6.75 -8.56
N TYR A 98 -7.49 -7.50 -8.60
CA TYR A 98 -6.65 -7.65 -9.79
C TYR A 98 -6.82 -9.06 -10.33
N SER A 99 -7.02 -9.18 -11.64
CA SER A 99 -7.00 -10.44 -12.34
C SER A 99 -6.44 -10.27 -13.75
N TYR A 100 -6.03 -11.37 -14.34
CA TYR A 100 -5.55 -11.41 -15.71
C TYR A 100 -5.94 -12.71 -16.36
N ASP A 101 -6.03 -12.70 -17.68
CA ASP A 101 -6.12 -13.90 -18.51
C ASP A 101 -5.15 -13.79 -19.70
N LYS A 102 -5.03 -14.90 -20.42
CA LYS A 102 -4.25 -14.96 -21.65
C LYS A 102 -5.07 -15.71 -22.68
N GLU A 103 -5.48 -15.01 -23.72
CA GLU A 103 -6.13 -15.59 -24.88
C GLU A 103 -5.16 -15.59 -26.07
N GLY A 104 -4.73 -16.79 -26.47
CA GLY A 104 -3.68 -16.94 -27.49
C GLY A 104 -2.38 -16.26 -27.07
N ASN A 105 -1.97 -15.23 -27.80
CA ASN A 105 -0.79 -14.40 -27.51
C ASN A 105 -1.14 -13.05 -26.86
N THR A 106 -2.42 -12.79 -26.56
CA THR A 106 -2.88 -11.55 -25.97
C THR A 106 -3.04 -11.72 -24.47
N PHE A 107 -2.51 -10.75 -23.72
CA PHE A 107 -2.60 -10.69 -22.25
C PHE A 107 -3.58 -9.59 -21.88
N HIS A 108 -4.60 -9.95 -21.10
CA HIS A 108 -5.62 -9.01 -20.65
C HIS A 108 -5.51 -8.80 -19.14
N ILE A 109 -5.60 -7.55 -18.71
CA ILE A 109 -5.60 -7.15 -17.30
C ILE A 109 -6.99 -6.65 -16.95
N TYR A 110 -7.49 -7.08 -15.78
CA TYR A 110 -8.76 -6.63 -15.22
C TYR A 110 -8.52 -6.01 -13.84
N ILE A 111 -9.11 -4.86 -13.63
CA ILE A 111 -9.17 -4.22 -12.31
C ILE A 111 -10.64 -4.11 -11.92
N ASN A 112 -11.00 -4.67 -10.76
CA ASN A 112 -12.38 -4.72 -10.27
C ASN A 112 -13.35 -5.33 -11.31
N ASP A 113 -12.88 -6.39 -11.99
CA ASP A 113 -13.58 -7.12 -13.05
C ASP A 113 -13.82 -6.33 -14.37
N ILE A 114 -13.24 -5.14 -14.50
CA ILE A 114 -13.30 -4.34 -15.73
C ILE A 114 -11.98 -4.51 -16.49
N PRO A 115 -12.04 -4.82 -17.82
CA PRO A 115 -10.86 -4.92 -18.63
C PRO A 115 -10.19 -3.55 -18.77
N VAL A 116 -8.87 -3.51 -18.56
CA VAL A 116 -8.08 -2.28 -18.63
C VAL A 116 -7.18 -2.28 -19.84
N PHE A 117 -7.36 -1.31 -20.72
CA PHE A 117 -6.43 -1.04 -21.80
C PHE A 117 -5.22 -0.28 -21.25
N VAL A 118 -4.05 -0.92 -21.27
CA VAL A 118 -2.80 -0.37 -20.73
C VAL A 118 -2.28 0.75 -21.64
N LYS A 119 -2.08 1.93 -21.03
CA LYS A 119 -1.46 3.10 -21.65
C LYS A 119 -0.28 3.51 -20.78
N GLY A 120 0.94 3.41 -21.29
CA GLY A 120 2.09 3.71 -20.46
C GLY A 120 3.41 3.67 -21.21
N ALA A 121 4.47 3.93 -20.45
CA ALA A 121 5.84 3.92 -20.95
C ALA A 121 6.81 3.39 -19.89
N ASN A 122 8.08 3.25 -20.28
CA ASN A 122 9.15 2.91 -19.37
C ASN A 122 9.45 4.08 -18.44
N TRP A 123 9.76 3.75 -17.18
CA TRP A 123 10.34 4.64 -16.20
C TRP A 123 11.83 4.31 -16.04
N GLY A 124 12.68 5.26 -16.34
CA GLY A 124 14.13 5.15 -16.23
C GLY A 124 14.74 6.26 -15.39
N MET A 125 13.96 6.82 -14.42
CA MET A 125 14.32 7.99 -13.65
C MET A 125 14.39 9.29 -14.49
N SER A 126 14.80 10.39 -13.88
CA SER A 126 14.76 11.70 -14.53
C SER A 126 16.01 12.08 -15.28
N GLU A 127 17.11 11.40 -15.01
CA GLU A 127 18.40 11.69 -15.64
C GLU A 127 19.38 10.52 -15.44
N TYR A 128 20.51 10.54 -16.15
CA TYR A 128 21.43 9.40 -16.16
C TYR A 128 22.09 9.09 -14.79
N MET A 129 22.13 10.04 -13.86
CA MET A 129 22.61 9.83 -12.50
C MET A 129 21.54 9.28 -11.56
N LEU A 130 20.35 8.97 -12.07
CA LEU A 130 19.21 8.40 -11.34
C LEU A 130 18.76 9.26 -10.15
N ARG A 131 18.96 10.57 -10.21
CA ARG A 131 18.56 11.50 -9.17
C ARG A 131 17.08 11.88 -9.32
N CYS A 132 16.24 11.18 -8.59
CA CYS A 132 14.83 11.53 -8.41
C CYS A 132 14.48 11.22 -6.96
N ARG A 133 14.04 12.21 -6.17
CA ARG A 133 13.78 12.02 -4.74
C ARG A 133 12.59 12.85 -4.27
N GLY A 134 11.90 12.32 -3.25
CA GLY A 134 10.85 13.04 -2.53
C GLY A 134 9.77 13.59 -3.47
N ALA A 135 9.51 14.89 -3.38
CA ALA A 135 8.45 15.59 -4.15
C ALA A 135 8.61 15.54 -5.68
N GLU A 136 9.79 15.21 -6.20
CA GLU A 136 9.96 15.05 -7.64
C GLU A 136 9.16 13.86 -8.20
N TYR A 137 9.04 12.78 -7.42
CA TYR A 137 8.21 11.64 -7.80
C TYR A 137 6.76 12.03 -7.98
N ASP A 138 6.20 12.79 -7.04
CA ASP A 138 4.82 13.29 -7.13
C ASP A 138 4.59 14.07 -8.42
N THR A 139 5.48 15.01 -8.73
CA THR A 139 5.38 15.82 -9.95
C THR A 139 5.44 14.98 -11.21
N LYS A 140 6.38 14.04 -11.31
CA LYS A 140 6.60 13.23 -12.51
C LYS A 140 5.47 12.23 -12.73
N VAL A 141 5.02 11.56 -11.69
CA VAL A 141 3.89 10.62 -11.79
C VAL A 141 2.58 11.37 -12.10
N ARG A 142 2.38 12.58 -11.53
CA ARG A 142 1.25 13.45 -11.89
C ARG A 142 1.24 13.79 -13.37
N LEU A 143 2.40 14.13 -13.96
CA LEU A 143 2.49 14.39 -15.41
C LEU A 143 2.13 13.16 -16.25
N HIS A 144 2.48 11.94 -15.83
CA HIS A 144 2.05 10.72 -16.51
C HIS A 144 0.52 10.58 -16.47
N LYS A 145 -0.11 10.88 -15.32
CA LYS A 145 -1.57 10.91 -15.21
C LYS A 145 -2.18 11.92 -16.18
N GLU A 146 -1.63 13.14 -16.24
CA GLU A 146 -2.11 14.22 -17.12
C GLU A 146 -1.98 13.87 -18.61
N MET A 147 -0.97 13.06 -18.97
CA MET A 147 -0.84 12.46 -20.32
C MET A 147 -1.77 11.27 -20.57
N ASN A 148 -2.71 11.00 -19.67
CA ASN A 148 -3.65 9.87 -19.73
C ASN A 148 -2.99 8.48 -19.65
N PHE A 149 -1.82 8.36 -19.08
CA PHE A 149 -1.23 7.07 -18.75
C PHE A 149 -1.92 6.46 -17.52
N ASN A 150 -1.98 5.14 -17.50
CA ASN A 150 -2.50 4.36 -16.38
C ASN A 150 -1.52 3.29 -15.90
N MET A 151 -0.35 3.18 -16.54
CA MET A 151 0.71 2.25 -16.15
C MET A 151 2.08 2.84 -16.41
N ILE A 152 3.02 2.53 -15.53
CA ILE A 152 4.45 2.75 -15.70
C ILE A 152 5.16 1.41 -15.61
N ARG A 153 6.01 1.10 -16.59
CA ARG A 153 6.94 -0.02 -16.47
C ARG A 153 8.20 0.47 -15.78
N ASN A 154 8.33 0.11 -14.50
CA ASN A 154 9.47 0.48 -13.68
C ASN A 154 10.66 -0.42 -14.01
N TRP A 155 11.50 0.05 -14.91
CA TRP A 155 12.66 -0.70 -15.40
C TRP A 155 13.79 -0.76 -14.35
N LEU A 156 13.89 0.24 -13.49
CA LEU A 156 14.88 0.36 -12.42
C LEU A 156 14.27 0.11 -11.03
N GLY A 157 13.42 -0.90 -10.91
CA GLY A 157 12.64 -1.16 -9.69
C GLY A 157 13.47 -1.34 -8.42
N SER A 158 14.70 -1.81 -8.55
CA SER A 158 15.59 -2.01 -7.39
C SER A 158 16.16 -0.73 -6.78
N VAL A 159 16.02 0.42 -7.45
CA VAL A 159 16.57 1.72 -7.00
C VAL A 159 15.50 2.80 -6.88
N THR A 160 14.24 2.41 -6.94
CA THR A 160 13.11 3.34 -6.84
C THR A 160 12.64 3.45 -5.40
N ASP A 161 12.53 4.67 -4.90
CA ASP A 161 12.12 4.98 -3.53
C ASP A 161 10.60 4.77 -3.31
N ASP A 162 10.18 4.67 -2.06
CA ASP A 162 8.77 4.45 -1.69
C ASP A 162 7.84 5.56 -2.19
N GLU A 163 8.31 6.80 -2.26
CA GLU A 163 7.56 7.97 -2.74
C GLU A 163 7.09 7.83 -4.20
N PHE A 164 7.80 7.04 -5.02
CA PHE A 164 7.33 6.71 -6.35
C PHE A 164 6.03 5.88 -6.30
N TYR A 165 6.00 4.85 -5.46
CA TYR A 165 4.83 3.99 -5.32
C TYR A 165 3.66 4.72 -4.68
N GLU A 166 3.92 5.55 -3.68
CA GLU A 166 2.91 6.41 -3.05
C GLU A 166 2.29 7.37 -4.08
N ALA A 167 3.11 7.98 -4.94
CA ALA A 167 2.60 8.81 -6.03
C ALA A 167 1.78 8.00 -7.04
N CYS A 168 2.22 6.79 -7.40
CA CYS A 168 1.48 5.91 -8.31
C CYS A 168 0.11 5.53 -7.72
N ASP A 169 0.06 5.18 -6.44
CA ASP A 169 -1.20 4.88 -5.75
C ASP A 169 -2.14 6.09 -5.72
N LYS A 170 -1.60 7.28 -5.42
CA LYS A 170 -2.33 8.56 -5.38
C LYS A 170 -2.93 8.94 -6.73
N TYR A 171 -2.20 8.73 -7.81
CA TYR A 171 -2.60 9.17 -9.15
C TYR A 171 -3.27 8.09 -10.02
N GLY A 172 -3.45 6.88 -9.49
CA GLY A 172 -4.07 5.79 -10.24
C GLY A 172 -3.15 5.22 -11.32
N ILE A 173 -1.85 5.18 -11.08
CA ILE A 173 -0.88 4.61 -12.00
C ILE A 173 -0.51 3.20 -11.54
N MET A 174 -0.77 2.21 -12.36
CA MET A 174 -0.31 0.84 -12.14
C MET A 174 1.19 0.76 -12.39
N VAL A 175 1.87 -0.10 -11.66
CA VAL A 175 3.32 -0.31 -11.84
C VAL A 175 3.59 -1.73 -12.32
N TRP A 176 4.26 -1.84 -13.46
CA TRP A 176 4.84 -3.09 -13.92
C TRP A 176 6.30 -3.15 -13.48
N MET A 177 6.55 -3.94 -12.45
CA MET A 177 7.89 -4.09 -11.87
C MET A 177 8.69 -5.12 -12.65
N ILE A 178 9.96 -4.79 -12.91
CA ILE A 178 10.94 -5.76 -13.40
C ILE A 178 11.88 -6.09 -12.25
N PHE A 179 11.92 -7.36 -11.92
CA PHE A 179 12.89 -7.91 -10.99
C PHE A 179 14.08 -8.40 -11.82
N GLY A 180 15.26 -7.88 -11.54
CA GLY A 180 16.54 -8.30 -12.13
C GLY A 180 17.09 -9.54 -11.41
#